data_cc7c8b57278c77b150752c3af76c2704
#
_entry.id   cc7c8b57278c77b150752c3af76c2704
#
_cell.length_a   1.000
_cell.length_b   1.000
_cell.length_c   1.000
_cell.angle_alpha   90.00
_cell.angle_beta   90.00
_cell.angle_gamma   90.00
#
_symmetry.space_group_name_H-M   'P 1'
#
loop_
_entity.id
_entity.type
_entity.pdbx_description
1 polymer ?
#
loop_
_entity_poly.entity_id
_entity_poly.type
_entity_poly.pdbx_seq_one_letter_code
_entity_poly.pdbx_strand_id
1 'polypeptide(L)'
;MPSPPLAPLDNPLDLDHLARMTLGDRELEHEVLAMFAEQSIRLVSAMSALPAEAGALAHKLKGSARGIGAFAVAEAAASFETAMRTGDNAPRAFAELKEAVAEVRAAIDLILHRS
;
A
#
# COMPACT_ATOMS: atom_id res chain seq x y z
N MET A 1 17.86 26.78 4.80
CA MET A 1 16.88 26.11 5.57
C MET A 1 16.72 24.68 5.15
N PRO A 2 16.86 23.81 6.04
CA PRO A 2 16.67 22.43 5.67
C PRO A 2 15.26 22.25 5.17
N SER A 3 15.11 21.47 4.20
CA SER A 3 13.80 21.12 3.79
C SER A 3 13.08 20.57 4.99
N PRO A 4 11.82 20.79 5.05
CA PRO A 4 11.07 20.22 6.14
C PRO A 4 11.34 18.74 6.18
N PRO A 5 11.29 18.18 7.35
CA PRO A 5 11.39 16.75 7.44
C PRO A 5 10.42 16.17 6.46
N LEU A 6 10.83 15.11 5.89
CA LEU A 6 10.00 14.43 4.94
C LEU A 6 8.60 14.39 5.47
N ALA A 7 7.71 14.94 4.70
CA ALA A 7 6.32 14.82 5.04
C ALA A 7 6.01 13.35 5.20
N PRO A 8 5.08 13.00 6.07
CA PRO A 8 4.66 11.61 6.18
C PRO A 8 4.32 10.99 4.84
N LEU A 9 3.99 11.82 3.86
CA LEU A 9 3.69 11.40 2.51
C LEU A 9 4.86 10.73 1.81
N ASP A 10 6.08 11.12 2.18
CA ASP A 10 7.26 10.60 1.52
C ASP A 10 7.71 9.28 2.11
N ASN A 11 7.09 8.87 3.21
CA ASN A 11 7.41 7.61 3.84
C ASN A 11 6.32 6.60 3.47
N PRO A 12 6.66 5.56 2.70
CA PRO A 12 5.65 4.58 2.29
C PRO A 12 5.01 3.83 3.43
N LEU A 13 5.70 3.74 4.57
CA LEU A 13 5.17 3.07 5.76
C LEU A 13 5.25 3.99 6.96
N ASP A 14 4.15 4.08 7.70
CA ASP A 14 4.14 4.76 8.98
C ASP A 14 4.57 3.76 10.05
N LEU A 15 5.84 3.80 10.42
CA LEU A 15 6.39 2.82 11.35
C LEU A 15 5.82 2.96 12.76
N ASP A 16 5.44 4.16 13.16
CA ASP A 16 4.80 4.35 14.45
C ASP A 16 3.44 3.68 14.49
N HIS A 17 2.68 3.81 13.40
CA HIS A 17 1.38 3.15 13.30
C HIS A 17 1.56 1.63 13.35
N LEU A 18 2.53 1.12 12.60
CA LEU A 18 2.81 -0.31 12.57
C LEU A 18 3.17 -0.83 13.98
N ALA A 19 4.03 -0.07 14.67
CA ALA A 19 4.43 -0.47 16.02
C ALA A 19 3.23 -0.54 16.97
N ARG A 20 2.33 0.42 16.85
CA ARG A 20 1.12 0.41 17.68
C ARG A 20 0.22 -0.78 17.36
N MET A 21 0.09 -1.10 16.08
CA MET A 21 -0.77 -2.21 15.66
C MET A 21 -0.23 -3.56 16.09
N THR A 22 1.08 -3.67 16.19
CA THR A 22 1.73 -4.93 16.56
C THR A 22 2.20 -4.95 18.00
N LEU A 23 1.86 -3.91 18.77
CA LEU A 23 2.25 -3.78 20.18
C LEU A 23 3.77 -3.86 20.35
N GLY A 24 4.51 -3.38 19.36
CA GLY A 24 5.95 -3.39 19.42
C GLY A 24 6.60 -4.74 19.19
N ASP A 25 5.82 -5.75 18.85
CA ASP A 25 6.34 -7.09 18.60
C ASP A 25 7.01 -7.14 17.24
N ARG A 26 8.32 -7.22 17.21
CA ARG A 26 9.08 -7.15 15.99
C ARG A 26 8.82 -8.33 15.06
N GLU A 27 8.69 -9.51 15.63
CA GLU A 27 8.37 -10.70 14.85
C GLU A 27 7.03 -10.56 14.14
N LEU A 28 6.03 -10.07 14.89
CA LEU A 28 4.72 -9.85 14.32
C LEU A 28 4.77 -8.78 13.23
N GLU A 29 5.56 -7.72 13.43
CA GLU A 29 5.75 -6.70 12.40
C GLU A 29 6.26 -7.31 11.11
N HIS A 30 7.27 -8.16 11.21
CA HIS A 30 7.85 -8.80 10.04
C HIS A 30 6.85 -9.70 9.34
N GLU A 31 6.08 -10.46 10.09
CA GLU A 31 5.06 -11.33 9.53
C GLU A 31 3.99 -10.54 8.79
N VAL A 32 3.50 -9.49 9.42
CA VAL A 32 2.44 -8.67 8.82
C VAL A 32 2.94 -8.01 7.54
N LEU A 33 4.17 -7.50 7.55
CA LEU A 33 4.75 -6.87 6.37
C LEU A 33 4.94 -7.86 5.23
N ALA A 34 5.43 -9.06 5.55
CA ALA A 34 5.63 -10.08 4.52
C ALA A 34 4.29 -10.48 3.90
N MET A 35 3.27 -10.64 4.73
CA MET A 35 1.94 -10.99 4.23
C MET A 35 1.37 -9.89 3.35
N PHE A 36 1.55 -8.64 3.76
CA PHE A 36 1.05 -7.52 2.96
C PHE A 36 1.77 -7.45 1.61
N ALA A 37 3.08 -7.65 1.60
CA ALA A 37 3.84 -7.61 0.35
C ALA A 37 3.32 -8.67 -0.62
N GLU A 38 3.09 -9.88 -0.14
CA GLU A 38 2.54 -10.94 -0.97
C GLU A 38 1.14 -10.63 -1.46
N GLN A 39 0.29 -10.18 -0.55
CA GLN A 39 -1.10 -9.86 -0.90
C GLN A 39 -1.14 -8.76 -1.94
N SER A 40 -0.32 -7.72 -1.79
CA SER A 40 -0.35 -6.60 -2.72
C SER A 40 0.08 -7.01 -4.12
N ILE A 41 1.04 -7.93 -4.24
CA ILE A 41 1.44 -8.45 -5.53
C ILE A 41 0.27 -9.16 -6.20
N ARG A 42 -0.39 -10.04 -5.45
CA ARG A 42 -1.50 -10.80 -6.00
C ARG A 42 -2.67 -9.91 -6.40
N LEU A 43 -2.99 -8.93 -5.57
CA LEU A 43 -4.12 -8.05 -5.86
C LEU A 43 -3.83 -7.14 -7.05
N VAL A 44 -2.61 -6.60 -7.13
CA VAL A 44 -2.23 -5.75 -8.27
C VAL A 44 -2.27 -6.59 -9.56
N SER A 45 -1.76 -7.81 -9.51
CA SER A 45 -1.78 -8.68 -10.68
C SER A 45 -3.22 -8.97 -11.12
N ALA A 46 -4.10 -9.22 -10.16
CA ALA A 46 -5.50 -9.51 -10.47
C ALA A 46 -6.22 -8.29 -11.06
N MET A 47 -5.79 -7.08 -10.67
CA MET A 47 -6.41 -5.86 -11.18
C MET A 47 -5.85 -5.43 -12.54
N SER A 48 -4.74 -6.01 -13.00
CA SER A 48 -4.00 -5.48 -14.14
C SER A 48 -4.79 -5.45 -15.44
N ALA A 49 -5.74 -6.36 -15.61
CA ALA A 49 -6.58 -6.39 -16.80
C ALA A 49 -7.84 -5.53 -16.63
N LEU A 50 -7.93 -4.81 -15.52
CA LEU A 50 -9.07 -3.96 -15.17
C LEU A 50 -10.40 -4.72 -15.25
N PRO A 51 -10.49 -5.90 -14.61
CA PRO A 51 -11.74 -6.65 -14.61
C PRO A 51 -12.83 -5.91 -13.84
N ALA A 52 -14.07 -6.35 -14.01
CA ALA A 52 -15.19 -5.70 -13.35
C ALA A 52 -15.03 -5.65 -11.83
N GLU A 53 -14.38 -6.67 -11.25
CA GLU A 53 -14.18 -6.73 -9.81
C GLU A 53 -12.95 -5.96 -9.31
N ALA A 54 -12.25 -5.24 -10.22
CA ALA A 54 -11.04 -4.53 -9.81
C ALA A 54 -11.29 -3.52 -8.68
N GLY A 55 -12.47 -2.87 -8.70
CA GLY A 55 -12.81 -1.93 -7.62
C GLY A 55 -12.89 -2.63 -6.27
N ALA A 56 -13.47 -3.83 -6.23
CA ALA A 56 -13.58 -4.58 -4.99
C ALA A 56 -12.21 -5.04 -4.50
N LEU A 57 -11.33 -5.41 -5.44
CA LEU A 57 -9.96 -5.80 -5.09
C LEU A 57 -9.18 -4.61 -4.52
N ALA A 58 -9.38 -3.43 -5.11
CA ALA A 58 -8.76 -2.22 -4.60
C ALA A 58 -9.26 -1.88 -3.21
N HIS A 59 -10.54 -2.10 -2.96
CA HIS A 59 -11.12 -1.86 -1.64
C HIS A 59 -10.44 -2.75 -0.59
N LYS A 60 -10.22 -4.00 -0.92
CA LYS A 60 -9.55 -4.93 -0.03
C LYS A 60 -8.12 -4.48 0.24
N LEU A 61 -7.40 -4.08 -0.80
CA LEU A 61 -6.03 -3.60 -0.65
C LEU A 61 -5.99 -2.34 0.22
N LYS A 62 -6.95 -1.45 0.03
CA LYS A 62 -7.06 -0.24 0.82
C LYS A 62 -7.15 -0.55 2.32
N GLY A 63 -8.02 -1.49 2.69
CA GLY A 63 -8.18 -1.87 4.08
C GLY A 63 -6.90 -2.44 4.67
N SER A 64 -6.25 -3.35 3.94
CA SER A 64 -4.99 -3.94 4.41
C SER A 64 -3.90 -2.89 4.55
N ALA A 65 -3.81 -1.98 3.58
CA ALA A 65 -2.79 -0.93 3.61
C ALA A 65 -2.97 -0.01 4.81
N ARG A 66 -4.21 0.36 5.11
CA ARG A 66 -4.49 1.19 6.28
C ARG A 66 -4.08 0.48 7.57
N GLY A 67 -4.30 -0.82 7.61
CA GLY A 67 -3.99 -1.60 8.80
C GLY A 67 -2.52 -1.57 9.16
N ILE A 68 -1.64 -1.60 8.16
CA ILE A 68 -0.19 -1.64 8.43
C ILE A 68 0.48 -0.27 8.33
N GLY A 69 -0.26 0.78 8.05
CA GLY A 69 0.33 2.12 7.95
C GLY A 69 0.85 2.49 6.58
N ALA A 70 0.44 1.76 5.53
CA ALA A 70 0.82 2.08 4.15
C ALA A 70 -0.23 3.04 3.57
N PHE A 71 -0.26 4.27 4.09
CA PHE A 71 -1.35 5.18 3.78
C PHE A 71 -1.32 5.69 2.34
N ALA A 72 -0.14 5.81 1.72
CA ALA A 72 -0.07 6.20 0.32
C ALA A 72 -0.72 5.15 -0.58
N VAL A 73 -0.50 3.86 -0.27
CA VAL A 73 -1.17 2.79 -0.99
C VAL A 73 -2.67 2.86 -0.78
N ALA A 74 -3.08 3.11 0.47
CA ALA A 74 -4.51 3.21 0.78
C ALA A 74 -5.18 4.33 -0.02
N GLU A 75 -4.52 5.49 -0.11
CA GLU A 75 -5.05 6.60 -0.89
C GLU A 75 -5.13 6.29 -2.37
N ALA A 76 -4.07 5.70 -2.90
CA ALA A 76 -4.06 5.35 -4.32
C ALA A 76 -5.12 4.30 -4.64
N ALA A 77 -5.32 3.35 -3.72
CA ALA A 77 -6.36 2.33 -3.90
C ALA A 77 -7.75 2.96 -3.87
N ALA A 78 -7.96 3.93 -2.98
CA ALA A 78 -9.24 4.63 -2.91
C ALA A 78 -9.51 5.41 -4.20
N SER A 79 -8.47 6.06 -4.75
CA SER A 79 -8.61 6.79 -6.01
C SER A 79 -8.93 5.84 -7.16
N PHE A 80 -8.28 4.69 -7.19
CA PHE A 80 -8.56 3.71 -8.22
C PHE A 80 -9.98 3.15 -8.09
N GLU A 81 -10.41 2.90 -6.87
CA GLU A 81 -11.76 2.44 -6.60
C GLU A 81 -12.78 3.42 -7.16
N THR A 82 -12.55 4.71 -6.93
CA THR A 82 -13.40 5.76 -7.46
C THR A 82 -13.37 5.79 -8.97
N ALA A 83 -12.17 5.68 -9.57
CA ALA A 83 -12.03 5.69 -11.02
C ALA A 83 -12.79 4.53 -11.67
N MET A 84 -12.76 3.37 -11.04
CA MET A 84 -13.50 2.21 -11.55
C MET A 84 -15.00 2.43 -11.48
N ARG A 85 -15.46 3.09 -10.42
CA ARG A 85 -16.89 3.34 -10.26
C ARG A 85 -17.41 4.41 -11.22
N THR A 86 -16.62 5.45 -11.45
CA THR A 86 -17.04 6.55 -12.31
C THR A 86 -16.64 6.38 -13.76
N GLY A 87 -15.75 5.44 -14.06
CA GLY A 87 -15.23 5.23 -15.40
C GLY A 87 -14.23 6.29 -15.83
N ASP A 88 -13.70 7.07 -14.88
CA ASP A 88 -12.83 8.18 -15.20
C ASP A 88 -11.36 7.81 -15.01
N ASN A 89 -10.66 7.59 -16.10
CA ASN A 89 -9.21 7.43 -16.13
C ASN A 89 -8.68 6.31 -15.25
N ALA A 90 -9.35 5.16 -15.29
CA ALA A 90 -8.94 4.00 -14.49
C ALA A 90 -7.52 3.54 -14.78
N PRO A 91 -7.06 3.50 -16.06
CA PRO A 91 -5.67 3.07 -16.31
C PRO A 91 -4.63 3.95 -15.62
N ARG A 92 -4.86 5.25 -15.57
CA ARG A 92 -3.93 6.14 -14.90
C ARG A 92 -3.95 5.92 -13.38
N ALA A 93 -5.14 5.79 -12.82
CA ALA A 93 -5.28 5.53 -11.39
C ALA A 93 -4.62 4.20 -11.04
N PHE A 94 -4.72 3.19 -11.90
CA PHE A 94 -4.07 1.92 -11.69
C PHE A 94 -2.55 2.05 -11.72
N ALA A 95 -2.02 2.83 -12.67
CA ALA A 95 -0.58 3.05 -12.73
C ALA A 95 -0.05 3.70 -11.45
N GLU A 96 -0.79 4.66 -10.91
CA GLU A 96 -0.42 5.31 -9.65
C GLU A 96 -0.45 4.34 -8.49
N LEU A 97 -1.45 3.45 -8.47
CA LEU A 97 -1.54 2.43 -7.43
C LEU A 97 -0.37 1.46 -7.51
N LYS A 98 -0.02 1.02 -8.72
CA LYS A 98 1.14 0.14 -8.90
C LYS A 98 2.42 0.77 -8.38
N GLU A 99 2.59 2.06 -8.66
CA GLU A 99 3.78 2.77 -8.21
C GLU A 99 3.82 2.86 -6.69
N ALA A 100 2.69 3.18 -6.06
CA ALA A 100 2.64 3.24 -4.60
C ALA A 100 2.94 1.87 -3.97
N VAL A 101 2.43 0.80 -4.56
CA VAL A 101 2.70 -0.55 -4.08
C VAL A 101 4.19 -0.89 -4.25
N ALA A 102 4.78 -0.51 -5.37
CA ALA A 102 6.20 -0.78 -5.59
C ALA A 102 7.07 -0.07 -4.54
N GLU A 103 6.72 1.15 -4.20
CA GLU A 103 7.48 1.91 -3.20
C GLU A 103 7.36 1.28 -1.81
N VAL A 104 6.17 0.86 -1.42
CA VAL A 104 6.02 0.26 -0.10
C VAL A 104 6.69 -1.11 -0.05
N ARG A 105 6.67 -1.85 -1.14
CA ARG A 105 7.35 -3.15 -1.19
C ARG A 105 8.86 -2.98 -1.05
N ALA A 106 9.42 -1.96 -1.68
CA ALA A 106 10.84 -1.68 -1.52
C ALA A 106 11.17 -1.35 -0.06
N ALA A 107 10.32 -0.56 0.60
CA ALA A 107 10.51 -0.24 2.00
C ALA A 107 10.41 -1.49 2.88
N ILE A 108 9.45 -2.36 2.58
CA ILE A 108 9.29 -3.61 3.32
C ILE A 108 10.52 -4.50 3.15
N ASP A 109 11.03 -4.60 1.92
CA ASP A 109 12.23 -5.40 1.66
C ASP A 109 13.40 -4.94 2.51
N LEU A 110 13.60 -3.63 2.61
CA LEU A 110 14.67 -3.11 3.44
C LEU A 110 14.51 -3.52 4.89
N ILE A 111 13.30 -3.48 5.40
CA ILE A 111 13.04 -3.87 6.79
C ILE A 111 13.27 -5.36 6.99
N LEU A 112 12.77 -6.19 6.09
CA LEU A 112 12.85 -7.63 6.24
C LEU A 112 14.27 -8.17 6.10
N HIS A 113 15.10 -7.49 5.30
CA HIS A 113 16.47 -7.94 5.05
C HIS A 113 17.50 -7.22 5.91
N ARG A 114 17.06 -6.46 6.87
CA ARG A 114 17.94 -5.62 7.65
C ARG A 114 18.50 -6.27 8.89
N SER A 115 17.88 -7.30 9.36
CA SER A 115 18.27 -7.93 10.62
C SER A 115 19.47 -8.85 10.49
#